data_b25032a82f33f010d92c9fd36f920e41
#
_entry.id   b25032a82f33f010d92c9fd36f920e41
#
_cell.length_a   1.000
_cell.length_b   1.000
_cell.length_c   1.000
_cell.angle_alpha   90.00
_cell.angle_beta   90.00
_cell.angle_gamma   90.00
#
_symmetry.space_group_name_H-M   'P 1'
#
loop_
_entity.id
_entity.type
_entity.pdbx_description
1 polymer ?
#
loop_
_entity_poly.entity_id
_entity_poly.type
_entity_poly.pdbx_seq_one_letter_code
_entity_poly.pdbx_strand_id
1 'polypeptide(L)'
;MTRHRFGLALLAGVVSCNLVTGDRVCTTDFRYGLAVFVKDSATGAAAASGATLVTVDQHGSVDSMSFPPNRAELDPTSLFGAGEHAGAFVVTVRKPGFKDWVRSGVQVTADACHVRLTTVTALLQR
;
A
#
# COMPACT_ATOMS: atom_id res chain seq x y z
N MET A 1 -32.89 71.82 28.81
CA MET A 1 -32.71 70.48 29.41
C MET A 1 -32.95 69.42 28.35
N THR A 2 -31.86 68.91 27.74
CA THR A 2 -31.96 67.99 26.64
C THR A 2 -31.37 66.64 27.10
N ARG A 3 -32.23 65.65 27.22
CA ARG A 3 -31.81 64.30 27.60
C ARG A 3 -31.43 63.52 26.35
N HIS A 4 -30.13 63.29 26.15
CA HIS A 4 -29.63 62.34 25.15
C HIS A 4 -29.74 60.90 25.70
N ARG A 5 -30.54 60.09 25.04
CA ARG A 5 -30.58 58.64 25.24
C ARG A 5 -29.61 58.00 24.26
N PHE A 6 -28.50 57.52 24.77
CA PHE A 6 -27.60 56.63 24.01
C PHE A 6 -28.22 55.23 23.92
N GLY A 7 -28.60 54.87 22.72
CA GLY A 7 -28.97 53.48 22.41
C GLY A 7 -27.72 52.65 22.14
N LEU A 8 -27.47 51.70 23.02
CA LEU A 8 -26.39 50.73 22.85
C LEU A 8 -26.92 49.61 21.98
N ALA A 9 -26.48 49.57 20.70
CA ALA A 9 -26.75 48.46 19.80
C ALA A 9 -25.76 47.34 20.07
N LEU A 10 -26.21 46.25 20.68
CA LEU A 10 -25.44 45.00 20.78
C LEU A 10 -25.48 44.28 19.44
N LEU A 11 -24.36 44.29 18.71
CA LEU A 11 -24.16 43.40 17.60
C LEU A 11 -23.76 42.02 18.15
N ALA A 12 -24.69 41.09 18.15
CA ALA A 12 -24.42 39.69 18.40
C ALA A 12 -23.77 39.10 17.13
N GLY A 13 -22.45 38.99 17.14
CA GLY A 13 -21.70 38.27 16.12
C GLY A 13 -21.94 36.77 16.28
N VAL A 14 -22.70 36.18 15.36
CA VAL A 14 -22.85 34.75 15.26
C VAL A 14 -21.57 34.19 14.62
N VAL A 15 -20.64 33.71 15.45
CA VAL A 15 -19.48 32.94 14.98
C VAL A 15 -19.99 31.54 14.64
N SER A 16 -20.30 31.32 13.36
CA SER A 16 -20.54 30.00 12.84
C SER A 16 -19.21 29.26 12.75
N CYS A 17 -18.83 28.51 13.77
CA CYS A 17 -17.79 27.48 13.68
C CYS A 17 -18.35 26.31 12.87
N ASN A 18 -18.21 26.37 11.54
CA ASN A 18 -18.32 25.20 10.69
C ASN A 18 -17.02 24.39 10.81
N LEU A 19 -16.84 23.73 11.92
CA LEU A 19 -15.90 22.62 12.06
C LEU A 19 -16.58 21.38 11.48
N VAL A 20 -16.63 21.29 10.16
CA VAL A 20 -16.83 20.02 9.48
C VAL A 20 -15.46 19.34 9.43
N THR A 21 -15.00 18.86 10.57
CA THR A 21 -14.00 17.79 10.61
C THR A 21 -14.75 16.53 10.20
N GLY A 22 -14.76 16.24 8.91
CA GLY A 22 -15.16 14.93 8.43
C GLY A 22 -14.13 13.93 8.93
N ASP A 23 -14.35 13.38 10.13
CA ASP A 23 -13.59 12.26 10.64
C ASP A 23 -13.78 11.10 9.67
N ARG A 24 -12.76 10.89 8.82
CA ARG A 24 -12.71 9.72 7.95
C ARG A 24 -12.47 8.52 8.85
N VAL A 25 -13.51 7.73 9.04
CA VAL A 25 -13.39 6.45 9.73
C VAL A 25 -12.78 5.46 8.74
N CYS A 26 -11.51 5.09 8.98
CA CYS A 26 -10.86 4.03 8.22
C CYS A 26 -11.33 2.67 8.74
N THR A 27 -11.50 1.71 7.84
CA THR A 27 -11.73 0.31 8.20
C THR A 27 -10.46 -0.30 8.81
N THR A 28 -10.62 -1.33 9.63
CA THR A 28 -9.50 -2.05 10.24
C THR A 28 -8.96 -3.18 9.34
N ASP A 29 -9.40 -3.22 8.08
CA ASP A 29 -8.97 -4.24 7.12
C ASP A 29 -7.49 -4.06 6.79
N PHE A 30 -6.74 -5.15 6.82
CA PHE A 30 -5.36 -5.18 6.36
C PHE A 30 -5.32 -5.31 4.83
N ARG A 31 -4.49 -4.47 4.18
CA ARG A 31 -4.34 -4.48 2.71
C ARG A 31 -2.88 -4.57 2.30
N TYR A 32 -2.62 -5.40 1.29
CA TYR A 32 -1.32 -5.41 0.63
C TYR A 32 -1.21 -4.28 -0.39
N GLY A 33 -0.06 -3.61 -0.41
CA GLY A 33 0.25 -2.57 -1.39
C GLY A 33 0.86 -3.12 -2.67
N LEU A 34 1.37 -4.37 -2.66
CA LEU A 34 2.06 -4.97 -3.78
C LEU A 34 1.57 -6.39 -4.04
N ALA A 35 1.26 -6.69 -5.32
CA ALA A 35 1.07 -8.03 -5.84
C ALA A 35 2.11 -8.29 -6.93
N VAL A 36 2.87 -9.37 -6.80
CA VAL A 36 3.89 -9.78 -7.77
C VAL A 36 3.45 -11.07 -8.44
N PHE A 37 3.07 -10.98 -9.72
CA PHE A 37 2.85 -12.16 -10.54
C PHE A 37 4.19 -12.78 -10.94
N VAL A 38 4.39 -14.06 -10.62
CA VAL A 38 5.65 -14.75 -10.85
C VAL A 38 5.46 -15.78 -11.94
N LYS A 39 6.25 -15.68 -13.01
CA LYS A 39 6.21 -16.59 -14.16
C LYS A 39 7.61 -17.06 -14.53
N ASP A 40 7.69 -18.30 -15.03
CA ASP A 40 8.88 -18.79 -15.74
C ASP A 40 8.96 -18.05 -17.09
N SER A 41 10.07 -17.39 -17.36
CA SER A 41 10.24 -16.60 -18.58
C SER A 41 10.28 -17.45 -19.86
N ALA A 42 10.68 -18.70 -19.75
CA ALA A 42 10.79 -19.61 -20.89
C ALA A 42 9.45 -20.24 -21.29
N THR A 43 8.59 -20.53 -20.31
CA THR A 43 7.32 -21.26 -20.53
C THR A 43 6.08 -20.40 -20.34
N GLY A 44 6.19 -19.27 -19.64
CA GLY A 44 5.06 -18.45 -19.20
C GLY A 44 4.24 -19.06 -18.08
N ALA A 45 4.63 -20.23 -17.56
CA ALA A 45 3.92 -20.91 -16.49
C ALA A 45 4.01 -20.13 -15.16
N ALA A 46 2.98 -20.27 -14.33
CA ALA A 46 2.97 -19.75 -12.96
C ALA A 46 4.14 -20.33 -12.15
N ALA A 47 4.88 -19.49 -11.44
CA ALA A 47 6.11 -19.88 -10.76
C ALA A 47 6.23 -19.33 -9.33
N ALA A 48 5.14 -18.83 -8.73
CA ALA A 48 5.17 -18.30 -7.37
C ALA A 48 5.36 -19.40 -6.31
N SER A 49 4.88 -20.61 -6.57
CA SER A 49 5.06 -21.74 -5.64
C SER A 49 6.55 -22.00 -5.36
N GLY A 50 6.94 -22.05 -4.10
CA GLY A 50 8.33 -22.21 -3.66
C GLY A 50 9.21 -20.96 -3.84
N ALA A 51 8.65 -19.84 -4.29
CA ALA A 51 9.36 -18.58 -4.39
C ALA A 51 9.25 -17.76 -3.09
N THR A 52 10.21 -16.85 -2.90
CA THR A 52 10.22 -15.86 -1.81
C THR A 52 10.23 -14.46 -2.41
N LEU A 53 9.31 -13.63 -1.95
CA LEU A 53 9.28 -12.19 -2.21
C LEU A 53 10.02 -11.48 -1.07
N VAL A 54 10.94 -10.61 -1.42
CA VAL A 54 11.60 -9.68 -0.48
C VAL A 54 11.34 -8.26 -0.97
N THR A 55 10.84 -7.42 -0.08
CA THR A 55 10.64 -5.99 -0.34
C THR A 55 11.51 -5.17 0.61
N VAL A 56 12.19 -4.18 0.08
CA VAL A 56 12.97 -3.22 0.87
C VAL A 56 12.45 -1.83 0.56
N ASP A 57 12.01 -1.11 1.58
CA ASP A 57 11.52 0.25 1.42
C ASP A 57 12.67 1.28 1.33
N GLN A 58 12.32 2.53 1.07
CA GLN A 58 13.28 3.64 0.98
C GLN A 58 14.03 3.94 2.28
N HIS A 59 13.60 3.40 3.41
CA HIS A 59 14.25 3.53 4.73
C HIS A 59 15.10 2.31 5.07
N GLY A 60 15.15 1.30 4.21
CA GLY A 60 15.88 0.06 4.42
C GLY A 60 15.13 -0.98 5.25
N SER A 61 13.84 -0.78 5.50
CA SER A 61 13.00 -1.76 6.17
C SER A 61 12.73 -2.94 5.23
N VAL A 62 12.95 -4.14 5.72
CA VAL A 62 12.86 -5.38 4.93
C VAL A 62 11.64 -6.17 5.37
N ASP A 63 10.81 -6.55 4.41
CA ASP A 63 9.73 -7.50 4.59
C ASP A 63 9.90 -8.69 3.63
N SER A 64 9.53 -9.89 4.07
CA SER A 64 9.65 -11.08 3.24
C SER A 64 8.43 -11.99 3.37
N MET A 65 7.98 -12.52 2.23
CA MET A 65 6.91 -13.49 2.13
C MET A 65 7.38 -14.68 1.31
N SER A 66 7.28 -15.87 1.89
CA SER A 66 7.55 -17.12 1.19
C SER A 66 6.26 -17.84 0.88
N PHE A 67 6.16 -18.34 -0.35
CA PHE A 67 5.05 -19.18 -0.77
C PHE A 67 5.43 -20.65 -0.50
N PRO A 68 4.75 -21.36 0.41
CA PRO A 68 5.05 -22.76 0.70
C PRO A 68 4.84 -23.64 -0.54
N PRO A 69 5.78 -24.54 -0.88
CA PRO A 69 5.67 -25.36 -2.10
C PRO A 69 4.51 -26.37 -2.08
N ASN A 70 3.96 -26.67 -0.92
CA ASN A 70 2.95 -27.71 -0.72
C ASN A 70 1.53 -27.16 -0.52
N ARG A 71 1.31 -25.87 -0.70
CA ARG A 71 -0.03 -25.28 -0.64
C ARG A 71 -0.58 -25.04 -2.04
N ALA A 72 -1.02 -26.10 -2.68
CA ALA A 72 -1.71 -26.03 -3.98
C ALA A 72 -3.05 -25.28 -3.93
N GLU A 73 -3.55 -25.03 -2.73
CA GLU A 73 -4.80 -24.29 -2.49
C GLU A 73 -4.65 -22.77 -2.59
N LEU A 74 -3.42 -22.26 -2.46
CA LEU A 74 -3.11 -20.85 -2.66
C LEU A 74 -2.82 -20.61 -4.14
N ASP A 75 -3.21 -19.44 -4.63
CA ASP A 75 -2.97 -19.05 -6.01
C ASP A 75 -1.45 -19.12 -6.34
N PRO A 76 -1.00 -20.06 -7.18
CA PRO A 76 0.42 -20.24 -7.50
C PRO A 76 0.96 -19.13 -8.39
N THR A 77 0.17 -18.12 -8.69
CA THR A 77 0.51 -17.07 -9.65
C THR A 77 1.13 -15.86 -9.02
N SER A 78 0.83 -15.56 -7.74
CA SER A 78 1.21 -14.28 -7.12
C SER A 78 1.75 -14.39 -5.71
N LEU A 79 2.62 -13.44 -5.37
CA LEU A 79 3.11 -13.15 -4.02
C LEU A 79 2.65 -11.74 -3.63
N PHE A 80 2.40 -11.52 -2.33
CA PHE A 80 1.95 -10.25 -1.83
C PHE A 80 2.96 -9.64 -0.85
N GLY A 81 3.08 -8.32 -0.84
CA GLY A 81 3.99 -7.60 0.05
C GLY A 81 3.54 -6.16 0.29
N ALA A 82 4.39 -5.38 0.97
CA ALA A 82 4.14 -3.99 1.33
C ALA A 82 2.79 -3.79 2.03
N GLY A 83 2.49 -4.63 3.04
CA GLY A 83 1.25 -4.56 3.80
C GLY A 83 1.13 -3.23 4.53
N GLU A 84 0.05 -2.47 4.27
CA GLU A 84 -0.24 -1.14 4.84
C GLU A 84 0.94 -0.13 4.74
N HIS A 85 1.88 -0.35 3.80
CA HIS A 85 3.06 0.49 3.60
C HIS A 85 3.08 1.09 2.19
N ALA A 86 3.00 2.41 2.12
CA ALA A 86 3.22 3.18 0.89
C ALA A 86 4.68 3.61 0.79
N GLY A 87 5.16 3.80 -0.42
CA GLY A 87 6.50 4.30 -0.70
C GLY A 87 7.14 3.65 -1.92
N ALA A 88 8.44 3.87 -2.06
CA ALA A 88 9.25 3.26 -3.11
C ALA A 88 9.95 2.00 -2.57
N PHE A 89 9.85 0.91 -3.32
CA PHE A 89 10.39 -0.38 -2.92
C PHE A 89 11.39 -0.91 -3.95
N VAL A 90 12.40 -1.61 -3.44
CA VAL A 90 13.16 -2.60 -4.21
C VAL A 90 12.50 -3.95 -3.98
N VAL A 91 12.08 -4.59 -5.04
CA VAL A 91 11.35 -5.86 -5.02
C VAL A 91 12.25 -6.94 -5.57
N THR A 92 12.46 -8.01 -4.81
CA THR A 92 13.25 -9.17 -5.22
C THR A 92 12.40 -10.43 -5.12
N VAL A 93 12.42 -11.25 -6.17
CA VAL A 93 11.82 -12.59 -6.15
C VAL A 93 12.93 -13.61 -6.28
N ARG A 94 13.00 -14.54 -5.33
CA ARG A 94 13.96 -15.65 -5.28
C ARG A 94 13.24 -16.97 -5.39
N LYS A 95 13.75 -17.86 -6.21
CA LYS A 95 13.24 -19.23 -6.32
C LYS A 95 14.39 -20.19 -6.63
N PRO A 96 14.50 -21.35 -5.94
CA PRO A 96 15.51 -22.36 -6.27
C PRO A 96 15.46 -22.75 -7.74
N GLY A 97 16.62 -22.79 -8.40
CA GLY A 97 16.76 -23.12 -9.83
C GLY A 97 16.52 -21.94 -10.78
N PHE A 98 16.30 -20.75 -10.26
CA PHE A 98 16.15 -19.51 -11.02
C PHE A 98 17.11 -18.44 -10.52
N LYS A 99 17.47 -17.52 -11.41
CA LYS A 99 18.18 -16.29 -11.02
C LYS A 99 17.25 -15.37 -10.24
N ASP A 100 17.80 -14.63 -9.29
CA ASP A 100 17.05 -13.60 -8.59
C ASP A 100 16.49 -12.57 -9.59
N TRP A 101 15.21 -12.29 -9.47
CA TRP A 101 14.58 -11.21 -10.20
C TRP A 101 14.50 -9.97 -9.29
N VAL A 102 14.97 -8.83 -9.78
CA VAL A 102 15.01 -7.59 -9.00
C VAL A 102 14.39 -6.44 -9.78
N ARG A 103 13.56 -5.66 -9.14
CA ARG A 103 13.01 -4.40 -9.67
C ARG A 103 13.07 -3.30 -8.63
N SER A 104 13.77 -2.22 -8.96
CA SER A 104 13.86 -1.02 -8.12
C SER A 104 12.79 0.00 -8.50
N GLY A 105 12.48 0.92 -7.57
CA GLY A 105 11.59 2.04 -7.83
C GLY A 105 10.12 1.64 -8.00
N VAL A 106 9.70 0.52 -7.43
CA VAL A 106 8.29 0.12 -7.43
C VAL A 106 7.52 1.01 -6.46
N GLN A 107 6.57 1.79 -6.98
CA GLN A 107 5.79 2.73 -6.18
C GLN A 107 4.50 2.09 -5.69
N VAL A 108 4.30 2.14 -4.38
CA VAL A 108 3.04 1.83 -3.72
C VAL A 108 2.44 3.12 -3.21
N THR A 109 1.26 3.46 -3.65
CA THR A 109 0.53 4.66 -3.22
C THR A 109 -0.48 4.33 -2.13
N ALA A 110 -0.94 5.34 -1.41
CA ALA A 110 -2.00 5.21 -0.42
C ALA A 110 -3.05 6.30 -0.63
N ASP A 111 -4.27 6.01 -0.24
CA ASP A 111 -5.28 7.03 0.04
C ASP A 111 -5.22 7.45 1.51
N ALA A 112 -6.27 8.08 2.01
CA ALA A 112 -6.29 8.57 3.40
C ALA A 112 -6.32 7.42 4.46
N CYS A 113 -6.67 6.20 4.07
CA CYS A 113 -6.88 5.08 4.98
C CYS A 113 -5.98 3.88 4.71
N HIS A 114 -5.77 3.53 3.44
CA HIS A 114 -5.13 2.28 3.05
C HIS A 114 -4.20 2.46 1.85
N VAL A 115 -3.28 1.50 1.71
CA VAL A 115 -2.47 1.38 0.50
C VAL A 115 -3.33 0.93 -0.69
N ARG A 116 -2.94 1.39 -1.88
CA ARG A 116 -3.50 0.95 -3.16
C ARG A 116 -2.62 -0.13 -3.74
N LEU A 117 -3.25 -1.21 -4.21
CA LEU A 117 -2.53 -2.33 -4.79
C LEU A 117 -1.79 -1.92 -6.07
N THR A 118 -0.48 -2.08 -6.05
CA THR A 118 0.39 -2.01 -7.24
C THR A 118 0.70 -3.42 -7.70
N THR A 119 0.60 -3.66 -8.99
CA THR A 119 0.87 -4.98 -9.58
C THR A 119 2.13 -4.94 -10.44
N VAL A 120 3.01 -5.92 -10.28
CA VAL A 120 4.19 -6.14 -11.13
C VAL A 120 4.27 -7.61 -11.56
N THR A 121 4.96 -7.87 -12.67
CA THR A 121 5.22 -9.22 -13.16
C THR A 121 6.71 -9.52 -13.10
N ALA A 122 7.08 -10.58 -12.41
CA ALA A 122 8.42 -11.11 -12.33
C ALA A 122 8.57 -12.28 -13.32
N LEU A 123 9.42 -12.11 -14.33
CA LEU A 123 9.75 -13.15 -15.28
C LEU A 123 11.08 -13.80 -14.85
N LEU A 124 11.00 -14.96 -14.23
CA LEU A 124 12.16 -15.66 -13.69
C LEU A 124 12.93 -16.37 -14.81
N GLN A 125 14.24 -16.22 -14.81
CA GLN A 125 15.18 -16.86 -15.74
C GLN A 125 15.96 -17.96 -15.01
N ARG A 126 16.25 -19.03 -15.70
CA ARG A 126 17.13 -20.12 -15.22
C ARG A 126 18.59 -19.82 -15.43
#